data_4d82d92c2e061923a7c6ce02bd4fae7f
#
_entry.id   4d82d92c2e061923a7c6ce02bd4fae7f
#
_cell.length_a   1.000
_cell.length_b   1.000
_cell.length_c   1.000
_cell.angle_alpha   90.00
_cell.angle_beta   90.00
_cell.angle_gamma   90.00
#
_symmetry.space_group_name_H-M   'P 1'
#
loop_
_entity.id
_entity.type
_entity.pdbx_description
1 polymer ?
#
loop_
_entity_poly.entity_id
_entity_poly.type
_entity_poly.pdbx_seq_one_letter_code
_entity_poly.pdbx_strand_id
1 'polypeptide(L)'
;MRLVACAWLCVCMCVCVRGEVVVLRSGQTIRGEVVVQNEEVVVVRTESGARYQYPAAEVAAVREEQEDTEQPSDSAEIRVPSGSAKRVAIHAGVAGGAAHLPVAGWGGYTSADLLVGSHNLMNRRVFVGGGVGVHAVFIGDERYAFLPIQAAVHIPWSDGRHAPVMGMALGYGIAVSGDAKGGIYTGVDVGWKYCFSDKASLSVCANMQWQQLSVRVTETVDGNAYSHYIGTNMLMIGAKIGAQF
;
A
#
# COMPACT_ATOMS: atom_id res chain seq x y z
N MET A 1 -6.39 -23.04 -7.16
CA MET A 1 -7.12 -21.94 -6.48
C MET A 1 -6.98 -21.88 -4.96
N ARG A 2 -6.67 -22.95 -4.22
CA ARG A 2 -6.57 -22.92 -2.73
C ARG A 2 -5.25 -22.35 -2.18
N LEU A 3 -4.16 -22.36 -2.93
CA LEU A 3 -2.85 -21.86 -2.48
C LEU A 3 -2.69 -20.32 -2.51
N VAL A 4 -3.40 -19.64 -3.39
CA VAL A 4 -3.35 -18.17 -3.50
C VAL A 4 -4.10 -17.51 -2.34
N ALA A 5 -5.17 -18.12 -1.84
CA ALA A 5 -5.95 -17.61 -0.72
C ALA A 5 -5.17 -17.64 0.61
N CYS A 6 -4.29 -18.65 0.83
CA CYS A 6 -3.46 -18.71 2.04
C CYS A 6 -2.35 -17.66 2.10
N ALA A 7 -1.77 -17.28 0.96
CA ALA A 7 -0.73 -16.24 0.92
C ALA A 7 -1.29 -14.84 1.29
N TRP A 8 -2.57 -14.58 1.00
CA TRP A 8 -3.23 -13.32 1.34
C TRP A 8 -3.56 -13.19 2.84
N LEU A 9 -3.84 -14.31 3.54
CA LEU A 9 -4.15 -14.27 4.97
C LEU A 9 -2.91 -14.04 5.85
N CYS A 10 -1.71 -14.45 5.41
CA CYS A 10 -0.48 -14.26 6.19
C CYS A 10 0.05 -12.83 6.22
N VAL A 11 -0.32 -11.97 5.27
CA VAL A 11 0.15 -10.57 5.22
C VAL A 11 -0.62 -9.65 6.18
N CYS A 12 -1.82 -10.05 6.64
CA CYS A 12 -2.64 -9.22 7.51
C CYS A 12 -2.34 -9.32 9.02
N MET A 13 -1.39 -10.16 9.44
CA MET A 13 -1.04 -10.33 10.86
C MET A 13 0.29 -9.65 11.26
N CYS A 14 0.59 -8.46 10.76
CA CYS A 14 1.55 -7.59 11.45
C CYS A 14 0.83 -6.95 12.64
N VAL A 15 0.84 -7.64 13.78
CA VAL A 15 0.46 -7.08 15.07
C VAL A 15 1.44 -5.95 15.38
N CYS A 16 0.98 -4.72 15.28
CA CYS A 16 1.72 -3.57 15.79
C CYS A 16 1.85 -3.73 17.31
N VAL A 17 3.00 -4.16 17.79
CA VAL A 17 3.36 -4.04 19.20
C VAL A 17 3.51 -2.54 19.47
N ARG A 18 2.52 -1.94 20.14
CA ARG A 18 2.62 -0.56 20.61
C ARG A 18 3.55 -0.55 21.81
N GLY A 19 4.67 0.16 21.69
CA GLY A 19 5.52 0.47 22.84
C GLY A 19 4.88 1.59 23.66
N GLU A 20 4.93 1.47 24.97
CA GLU A 20 4.56 2.51 25.91
C GLU A 20 5.82 3.01 26.62
N VAL A 21 5.83 4.30 26.95
CA VAL A 21 6.94 4.93 27.68
C VAL A 21 6.44 5.31 29.07
N VAL A 22 7.00 4.66 30.09
CA VAL A 22 6.72 4.98 31.50
C VAL A 22 7.76 5.96 32.00
N VAL A 23 7.32 7.13 32.44
CA VAL A 23 8.17 8.18 33.02
C VAL A 23 8.04 8.12 34.52
N LEU A 24 9.14 7.86 35.22
CA LEU A 24 9.21 7.91 36.69
C LEU A 24 9.39 9.35 37.19
N ARG A 25 8.95 9.63 38.40
CA ARG A 25 9.16 10.95 39.06
C ARG A 25 10.62 11.29 39.28
N SER A 26 11.50 10.29 39.26
CA SER A 26 12.95 10.48 39.26
C SER A 26 13.52 11.06 37.98
N GLY A 27 12.69 11.18 36.90
CA GLY A 27 13.13 11.56 35.57
C GLY A 27 13.59 10.37 34.70
N GLN A 28 13.65 9.16 35.25
CA GLN A 28 14.02 7.97 34.51
C GLN A 28 12.85 7.54 33.60
N THR A 29 13.18 7.16 32.37
CA THR A 29 12.23 6.73 31.37
C THR A 29 12.45 5.25 31.04
N ILE A 30 11.37 4.46 31.03
CA ILE A 30 11.41 3.02 30.76
C ILE A 30 10.50 2.74 29.57
N ARG A 31 11.05 2.09 28.53
CA ARG A 31 10.31 1.67 27.35
C ARG A 31 9.85 0.23 27.48
N GLY A 32 8.58 -0.04 27.19
CA GLY A 32 8.02 -1.37 27.24
C GLY A 32 6.50 -1.35 27.16
N GLU A 33 5.91 -2.52 27.28
CA GLU A 33 4.47 -2.72 27.35
C GLU A 33 4.00 -2.67 28.81
N VAL A 34 3.02 -1.84 29.14
CA VAL A 34 2.42 -1.84 30.48
C VAL A 34 1.46 -3.03 30.58
N VAL A 35 1.86 -4.03 31.36
CA VAL A 35 1.12 -5.28 31.53
C VAL A 35 0.04 -5.18 32.61
N VAL A 36 0.32 -4.42 33.66
CA VAL A 36 -0.58 -4.19 34.79
C VAL A 36 -0.45 -2.75 35.24
N GLN A 37 -1.57 -2.06 35.39
CA GLN A 37 -1.65 -0.74 35.98
C GLN A 37 -2.82 -0.70 36.96
N ASN A 38 -2.54 -0.49 38.24
CA ASN A 38 -3.54 -0.31 39.28
C ASN A 38 -3.09 0.82 40.22
N GLU A 39 -3.88 1.12 41.25
CA GLU A 39 -3.61 2.20 42.18
C GLU A 39 -2.34 1.99 43.02
N GLU A 40 -1.83 0.77 43.12
CA GLU A 40 -0.66 0.43 43.95
C GLU A 40 0.60 0.23 43.11
N VAL A 41 0.47 -0.35 41.92
CA VAL A 41 1.61 -0.88 41.14
C VAL A 41 1.42 -0.72 39.64
N VAL A 42 2.54 -0.40 38.95
CA VAL A 42 2.66 -0.44 37.48
C VAL A 42 3.73 -1.48 37.12
N VAL A 43 3.38 -2.47 36.33
CA VAL A 43 4.28 -3.50 35.81
C VAL A 43 4.55 -3.28 34.33
N VAL A 44 5.82 -3.08 33.98
CA VAL A 44 6.29 -2.83 32.62
C VAL A 44 7.10 -4.03 32.15
N ARG A 45 6.78 -4.54 30.96
CA ARG A 45 7.56 -5.56 30.26
C ARG A 45 8.40 -4.89 29.19
N THR A 46 9.72 -4.97 29.30
CA THR A 46 10.64 -4.45 28.26
C THR A 46 10.69 -5.37 27.05
N GLU A 47 11.22 -4.87 25.92
CA GLU A 47 11.43 -5.66 24.68
C GLU A 47 12.31 -6.89 24.91
N SER A 48 13.22 -6.85 25.89
CA SER A 48 14.03 -8.01 26.29
C SER A 48 13.25 -9.07 27.07
N GLY A 49 11.95 -8.84 27.35
CA GLY A 49 11.10 -9.73 28.14
C GLY A 49 11.23 -9.57 29.66
N ALA A 50 12.12 -8.70 30.13
CA ALA A 50 12.27 -8.43 31.57
C ALA A 50 11.03 -7.67 32.07
N ARG A 51 10.59 -8.01 33.30
CA ARG A 51 9.46 -7.36 33.97
C ARG A 51 9.97 -6.51 35.13
N TYR A 52 9.58 -5.26 35.13
CA TYR A 52 9.89 -4.30 36.21
C TYR A 52 8.60 -3.87 36.88
N GLN A 53 8.62 -3.80 38.18
CA GLN A 53 7.48 -3.41 38.99
C GLN A 53 7.80 -2.13 39.75
N TYR A 54 6.98 -1.11 39.59
CA TYR A 54 7.12 0.18 40.23
C TYR A 54 5.88 0.52 41.08
N PRO A 55 6.04 1.10 42.26
CA PRO A 55 4.91 1.68 42.98
C PRO A 55 4.22 2.75 42.11
N ALA A 56 2.90 2.77 42.05
CA ALA A 56 2.16 3.76 41.24
C ALA A 56 2.52 5.21 41.66
N ALA A 57 2.87 5.43 42.91
CA ALA A 57 3.32 6.73 43.44
C ALA A 57 4.64 7.24 42.80
N GLU A 58 5.48 6.36 42.29
CA GLU A 58 6.75 6.69 41.61
C GLU A 58 6.59 6.96 40.14
N VAL A 59 5.46 6.59 39.52
CA VAL A 59 5.15 6.82 38.12
C VAL A 59 4.57 8.22 37.97
N ALA A 60 5.21 9.04 37.14
CA ALA A 60 4.75 10.39 36.83
C ALA A 60 3.76 10.40 35.67
N ALA A 61 4.01 9.60 34.63
CA ALA A 61 3.15 9.45 33.46
C ALA A 61 3.42 8.14 32.72
N VAL A 62 2.37 7.58 32.13
CA VAL A 62 2.46 6.54 31.10
C VAL A 62 2.05 7.21 29.78
N ARG A 63 2.92 7.17 28.78
CA ARG A 63 2.67 7.76 27.47
C ARG A 63 2.82 6.69 26.40
N GLU A 64 1.96 6.69 25.41
CA GLU A 64 2.20 5.91 24.18
C GLU A 64 3.48 6.46 23.53
N GLU A 65 4.37 5.59 23.09
CA GLU A 65 5.62 5.96 22.43
C GLU A 65 5.31 6.70 21.13
N GLN A 66 5.36 8.04 21.20
CA GLN A 66 5.50 8.87 20.01
C GLN A 66 7.00 8.95 19.75
N GLU A 67 7.44 8.45 18.62
CA GLU A 67 8.83 8.52 18.17
C GLU A 67 9.22 9.98 17.90
N ASP A 68 9.51 10.73 18.99
CA ASP A 68 10.11 12.06 18.90
C ASP A 68 11.63 11.89 18.86
N THR A 69 12.17 11.96 17.67
CA THR A 69 13.61 12.15 17.48
C THR A 69 13.93 13.62 17.82
N GLU A 70 14.12 13.92 19.09
CA GLU A 70 14.67 15.20 19.52
C GLU A 70 16.18 15.24 19.30
N GLN A 71 16.58 16.01 18.33
CA GLN A 71 17.92 16.56 18.22
C GLN A 71 17.94 17.85 19.06
N PRO A 72 18.90 18.06 19.99
CA PRO A 72 18.93 19.26 20.82
C PRO A 72 19.32 20.49 19.98
N SER A 73 18.40 21.37 19.74
CA SER A 73 18.68 22.74 19.33
C SER A 73 17.93 23.71 20.24
N ASP A 74 18.72 24.52 20.98
CA ASP A 74 18.29 25.70 21.68
C ASP A 74 17.40 26.60 20.82
N SER A 75 16.15 26.70 21.17
CA SER A 75 15.27 27.86 21.03
C SER A 75 13.87 27.47 21.44
N ALA A 76 13.41 28.01 22.55
CA ALA A 76 12.05 27.84 23.06
C ALA A 76 11.04 28.50 22.11
N GLU A 77 10.55 27.78 21.13
CA GLU A 77 9.39 28.14 20.34
C GLU A 77 8.25 27.18 20.74
N ILE A 78 7.24 27.72 21.41
CA ILE A 78 6.01 27.00 21.77
C ILE A 78 5.33 26.61 20.47
N ARG A 79 5.61 25.40 19.96
CA ARG A 79 4.84 24.82 18.85
C ARG A 79 3.51 24.30 19.39
N VAL A 80 2.47 25.08 19.12
CA VAL A 80 1.09 24.60 19.19
C VAL A 80 0.98 23.35 18.31
N PRO A 81 0.48 22.21 18.81
CA PRO A 81 0.28 21.02 17.97
C PRO A 81 -0.70 21.39 16.86
N SER A 82 -0.17 21.58 15.67
CA SER A 82 -0.98 21.74 14.46
C SER A 82 -1.77 20.46 14.27
N GLY A 83 -3.05 20.50 14.56
CA GLY A 83 -3.95 19.38 14.34
C GLY A 83 -3.73 18.83 12.94
N SER A 84 -3.52 17.53 12.84
CA SER A 84 -3.30 16.77 11.62
C SER A 84 -4.48 17.01 10.66
N ALA A 85 -4.43 18.06 9.88
CA ALA A 85 -5.37 18.28 8.79
C ALA A 85 -5.18 17.11 7.82
N LYS A 86 -6.23 16.31 7.63
CA LYS A 86 -6.27 15.25 6.61
C LYS A 86 -5.89 15.88 5.28
N ARG A 87 -4.64 15.67 4.84
CA ARG A 87 -4.17 16.25 3.58
C ARG A 87 -4.62 15.35 2.45
N VAL A 88 -5.38 15.90 1.55
CA VAL A 88 -5.70 15.27 0.27
C VAL A 88 -4.39 15.12 -0.50
N ALA A 89 -4.15 13.92 -1.02
CA ALA A 89 -2.99 13.61 -1.82
C ALA A 89 -3.44 13.09 -3.18
N ILE A 90 -2.69 13.44 -4.20
CA ILE A 90 -2.88 12.95 -5.57
C ILE A 90 -1.67 12.08 -5.90
N HIS A 91 -1.94 10.88 -6.41
CA HIS A 91 -0.91 10.00 -6.93
C HIS A 91 -1.16 9.76 -8.42
N ALA A 92 -0.17 10.06 -9.25
CA ALA A 92 -0.18 9.79 -10.69
C ALA A 92 0.93 8.79 -11.00
N GLY A 93 0.63 7.75 -11.78
CA GLY A 93 1.59 6.72 -12.14
C GLY A 93 1.50 6.35 -13.61
N VAL A 94 2.64 5.93 -14.17
CA VAL A 94 2.71 5.30 -15.48
C VAL A 94 3.51 4.01 -15.35
N ALA A 95 3.07 2.95 -16.04
CA ALA A 95 3.78 1.68 -16.06
C ALA A 95 3.84 1.11 -17.49
N GLY A 96 4.77 0.19 -17.68
CA GLY A 96 4.88 -0.56 -18.92
C GLY A 96 5.75 -1.81 -18.73
N GLY A 97 5.53 -2.79 -19.59
CA GLY A 97 6.23 -4.06 -19.50
C GLY A 97 5.62 -5.14 -20.40
N ALA A 98 5.78 -6.38 -19.97
CA ALA A 98 5.25 -7.56 -20.66
C ALA A 98 3.86 -7.93 -20.12
N ALA A 99 2.98 -8.36 -20.99
CA ALA A 99 1.68 -8.94 -20.68
C ALA A 99 1.59 -10.37 -21.19
N HIS A 100 0.94 -11.24 -20.46
CA HIS A 100 0.67 -12.61 -20.83
C HIS A 100 -0.81 -12.92 -20.72
N LEU A 101 -1.40 -13.35 -21.82
CA LEU A 101 -2.77 -13.84 -21.89
C LEU A 101 -2.74 -15.31 -22.34
N PRO A 102 -3.20 -16.28 -21.54
CA PRO A 102 -3.07 -17.72 -21.83
C PRO A 102 -3.62 -18.14 -23.20
N VAL A 103 -4.65 -17.45 -23.69
CA VAL A 103 -5.29 -17.74 -24.98
C VAL A 103 -4.62 -17.06 -26.18
N ALA A 104 -3.73 -16.06 -25.96
CA ALA A 104 -3.11 -15.27 -27.01
C ALA A 104 -1.59 -15.16 -26.91
N GLY A 105 -0.99 -15.58 -25.78
CA GLY A 105 0.46 -15.60 -25.57
C GLY A 105 1.02 -14.32 -24.91
N TRP A 106 2.26 -13.97 -25.26
CA TRP A 106 2.98 -12.83 -24.71
C TRP A 106 2.85 -11.59 -25.58
N GLY A 107 2.86 -10.43 -24.92
CA GLY A 107 2.84 -9.13 -25.57
C GLY A 107 3.36 -8.03 -24.65
N GLY A 108 3.05 -6.78 -24.98
CA GLY A 108 3.40 -5.61 -24.19
C GLY A 108 2.18 -4.96 -23.57
N TYR A 109 2.41 -4.17 -22.50
CA TYR A 109 1.38 -3.29 -21.95
C TYR A 109 1.96 -1.93 -21.59
N THR A 110 1.06 -0.94 -21.55
CA THR A 110 1.29 0.36 -20.94
C THR A 110 0.08 0.72 -20.09
N SER A 111 0.31 1.42 -18.99
CA SER A 111 -0.76 1.93 -18.13
C SER A 111 -0.47 3.32 -17.62
N ALA A 112 -1.54 4.05 -17.29
CA ALA A 112 -1.48 5.31 -16.57
C ALA A 112 -2.60 5.31 -15.51
N ASP A 113 -2.27 5.74 -14.29
CA ASP A 113 -3.18 5.75 -13.13
C ASP A 113 -3.23 7.13 -12.50
N LEU A 114 -4.41 7.54 -12.06
CA LEU A 114 -4.63 8.73 -11.26
C LEU A 114 -5.47 8.35 -10.04
N LEU A 115 -4.88 8.54 -8.85
CA LEU A 115 -5.52 8.23 -7.58
C LEU A 115 -5.62 9.49 -6.72
N VAL A 116 -6.74 9.65 -6.03
CA VAL A 116 -6.96 10.69 -5.04
C VAL A 116 -7.20 10.00 -3.69
N GLY A 117 -6.52 10.48 -2.66
CA GLY A 117 -6.57 9.84 -1.37
C GLY A 117 -6.11 10.74 -0.23
N SER A 118 -5.66 10.11 0.83
CA SER A 118 -5.16 10.78 2.02
C SER A 118 -3.81 10.22 2.42
N HIS A 119 -2.94 11.11 2.89
CA HIS A 119 -1.74 10.78 3.64
C HIS A 119 -2.04 10.76 5.15
N ASN A 120 -1.21 10.07 5.91
CA ASN A 120 -1.27 10.03 7.38
C ASN A 120 -2.42 9.20 7.95
N LEU A 121 -2.78 8.10 7.32
CA LEU A 121 -3.43 7.04 8.06
C LEU A 121 -2.38 6.39 8.99
N MET A 122 -2.64 6.35 10.29
CA MET A 122 -1.80 5.70 11.31
C MET A 122 -0.44 6.38 11.61
N ASN A 123 -0.35 7.73 11.63
CA ASN A 123 0.91 8.47 11.89
C ASN A 123 2.10 8.11 10.98
N ARG A 124 1.86 7.44 9.86
CA ARG A 124 2.85 7.12 8.85
C ARG A 124 2.48 7.77 7.54
N ARG A 125 3.46 8.01 6.67
CA ARG A 125 3.23 8.53 5.31
C ARG A 125 2.55 7.50 4.38
N VAL A 126 1.59 6.75 4.92
CA VAL A 126 0.79 5.78 4.18
C VAL A 126 -0.24 6.52 3.34
N PHE A 127 -0.21 6.28 2.04
CA PHE A 127 -1.26 6.74 1.14
C PHE A 127 -2.35 5.69 1.04
N VAL A 128 -3.59 6.13 1.21
CA VAL A 128 -4.78 5.32 0.91
C VAL A 128 -5.70 6.17 0.03
N GLY A 129 -6.05 5.65 -1.12
CA GLY A 129 -6.86 6.39 -2.07
C GLY A 129 -7.62 5.50 -3.04
N GLY A 130 -8.41 6.14 -3.87
CA GLY A 130 -9.11 5.51 -4.98
C GLY A 130 -8.97 6.35 -6.23
N GLY A 131 -9.21 5.74 -7.37
CA GLY A 131 -9.11 6.45 -8.63
C GLY A 131 -9.33 5.56 -9.84
N VAL A 132 -8.87 6.06 -10.96
CA VAL A 132 -9.06 5.47 -12.28
C VAL A 132 -7.73 5.34 -13.01
N GLY A 133 -7.67 4.42 -13.95
CA GLY A 133 -6.52 4.26 -14.84
C GLY A 133 -6.94 4.00 -16.29
N VAL A 134 -5.95 3.91 -17.12
CA VAL A 134 -6.07 3.44 -18.51
C VAL A 134 -4.97 2.40 -18.72
N HIS A 135 -5.35 1.21 -19.13
CA HIS A 135 -4.43 0.12 -19.46
C HIS A 135 -4.60 -0.25 -20.94
N ALA A 136 -3.53 -0.22 -21.69
CA ALA A 136 -3.48 -0.67 -23.07
C ALA A 136 -2.55 -1.89 -23.17
N VAL A 137 -3.03 -2.97 -23.75
CA VAL A 137 -2.33 -4.24 -23.89
C VAL A 137 -2.30 -4.64 -25.37
N PHE A 138 -1.12 -5.08 -25.81
CA PHE A 138 -0.82 -5.42 -27.21
C PHE A 138 -0.26 -6.84 -27.26
N ILE A 139 -0.99 -7.79 -27.81
CA ILE A 139 -0.58 -9.20 -27.91
C ILE A 139 -0.81 -9.66 -29.35
N GLY A 140 0.27 -9.84 -30.10
CA GLY A 140 0.17 -10.09 -31.55
C GLY A 140 -0.53 -8.93 -32.24
N ASP A 141 -1.59 -9.24 -33.02
CA ASP A 141 -2.43 -8.24 -33.67
C ASP A 141 -3.60 -7.75 -32.82
N GLU A 142 -3.79 -8.37 -31.65
CA GLU A 142 -4.87 -8.04 -30.71
C GLU A 142 -4.52 -6.85 -29.84
N ARG A 143 -5.50 -5.98 -29.62
CA ARG A 143 -5.38 -4.79 -28.78
C ARG A 143 -6.52 -4.75 -27.79
N TYR A 144 -6.18 -4.70 -26.50
CA TYR A 144 -7.13 -4.60 -25.43
C TYR A 144 -6.92 -3.29 -24.67
N ALA A 145 -8.01 -2.58 -24.37
CA ALA A 145 -7.95 -1.41 -23.51
C ALA A 145 -8.94 -1.56 -22.36
N PHE A 146 -8.50 -1.19 -21.16
CA PHE A 146 -9.28 -1.27 -19.94
C PHE A 146 -9.22 0.07 -19.20
N LEU A 147 -10.32 0.40 -18.53
CA LEU A 147 -10.42 1.50 -17.57
C LEU A 147 -10.60 0.88 -16.18
N PRO A 148 -9.53 0.65 -15.41
CA PRO A 148 -9.67 0.19 -14.03
C PRO A 148 -10.19 1.33 -13.14
N ILE A 149 -11.20 1.00 -12.33
CA ILE A 149 -11.61 1.77 -11.16
C ILE A 149 -11.05 1.01 -9.96
N GLN A 150 -10.20 1.67 -9.16
CA GLN A 150 -9.40 0.97 -8.15
C GLN A 150 -9.29 1.74 -6.84
N ALA A 151 -9.14 1.00 -5.75
CA ALA A 151 -8.61 1.47 -4.49
C ALA A 151 -7.16 1.02 -4.37
N ALA A 152 -6.31 1.86 -3.80
CA ALA A 152 -4.90 1.56 -3.63
C ALA A 152 -4.37 2.03 -2.27
N VAL A 153 -3.36 1.32 -1.79
CA VAL A 153 -2.58 1.67 -0.61
C VAL A 153 -1.10 1.63 -0.96
N HIS A 154 -0.34 2.67 -0.56
CA HIS A 154 1.11 2.71 -0.68
C HIS A 154 1.72 2.89 0.70
N ILE A 155 2.58 1.95 1.09
CA ILE A 155 3.18 1.86 2.42
C ILE A 155 4.70 2.04 2.26
N PRO A 156 5.26 3.20 2.64
CA PRO A 156 6.70 3.35 2.79
C PRO A 156 7.16 2.64 4.07
N TRP A 157 8.31 1.98 4.03
CA TRP A 157 8.86 1.26 5.19
C TRP A 157 9.63 2.15 6.15
N SER A 158 9.97 3.37 5.72
CA SER A 158 10.62 4.37 6.57
C SER A 158 10.15 5.78 6.22
N ASP A 159 10.30 6.71 7.15
CA ASP A 159 9.90 8.12 6.98
C ASP A 159 11.03 9.00 6.41
N GLY A 160 12.14 8.40 6.01
CA GLY A 160 13.28 9.09 5.41
C GLY A 160 12.99 9.68 4.03
N ARG A 161 13.94 10.50 3.53
CA ARG A 161 13.90 11.00 2.15
C ARG A 161 13.92 9.88 1.10
N HIS A 162 14.52 8.74 1.45
CA HIS A 162 14.61 7.55 0.63
C HIS A 162 13.97 6.41 1.41
N ALA A 163 12.94 5.80 0.86
CA ALA A 163 12.27 4.69 1.52
C ALA A 163 11.90 3.59 0.52
N PRO A 164 12.12 2.32 0.87
CA PRO A 164 11.44 1.24 0.18
C PRO A 164 9.93 1.46 0.29
N VAL A 165 9.20 1.16 -0.77
CA VAL A 165 7.74 1.31 -0.82
C VAL A 165 7.11 0.05 -1.39
N MET A 166 6.00 -0.34 -0.79
CA MET A 166 5.11 -1.36 -1.33
C MET A 166 3.75 -0.73 -1.60
N GLY A 167 3.21 -0.98 -2.78
CA GLY A 167 1.87 -0.59 -3.19
C GLY A 167 1.00 -1.81 -3.45
N MET A 168 -0.27 -1.69 -3.16
CA MET A 168 -1.30 -2.68 -3.51
C MET A 168 -2.51 -1.95 -4.08
N ALA A 169 -3.11 -2.52 -5.11
CA ALA A 169 -4.33 -2.01 -5.72
C ALA A 169 -5.33 -3.13 -5.92
N LEU A 170 -6.62 -2.82 -5.73
CA LEU A 170 -7.74 -3.70 -6.00
C LEU A 170 -8.85 -2.91 -6.67
N GLY A 171 -9.45 -3.47 -7.70
CA GLY A 171 -10.48 -2.78 -8.44
C GLY A 171 -11.21 -3.66 -9.46
N TYR A 172 -11.84 -2.98 -10.40
CA TYR A 172 -12.52 -3.58 -11.53
C TYR A 172 -12.11 -2.87 -12.82
N GLY A 173 -11.59 -3.63 -13.77
CA GLY A 173 -11.22 -3.12 -15.09
C GLY A 173 -12.41 -3.23 -16.05
N ILE A 174 -12.89 -2.10 -16.55
CA ILE A 174 -13.92 -2.01 -17.57
C ILE A 174 -13.24 -2.13 -18.92
N ALA A 175 -13.59 -3.13 -19.73
CA ALA A 175 -13.08 -3.23 -21.09
C ALA A 175 -13.75 -2.16 -21.97
N VAL A 176 -12.93 -1.37 -22.68
CA VAL A 176 -13.40 -0.29 -23.57
C VAL A 176 -13.10 -0.54 -25.04
N SER A 177 -12.31 -1.55 -25.36
CA SER A 177 -12.03 -1.94 -26.73
C SER A 177 -12.02 -3.45 -26.90
N GLY A 178 -12.28 -3.87 -28.11
CA GLY A 178 -12.20 -5.26 -28.56
C GLY A 178 -13.38 -6.11 -28.08
N ASP A 179 -13.29 -7.38 -28.39
CA ASP A 179 -14.24 -8.41 -28.03
C ASP A 179 -13.98 -8.96 -26.60
N ALA A 180 -13.70 -8.06 -25.64
CA ALA A 180 -13.42 -8.42 -24.27
C ALA A 180 -14.46 -7.84 -23.30
N LYS A 181 -14.71 -8.56 -22.21
CA LYS A 181 -15.42 -8.06 -21.02
C LYS A 181 -14.44 -7.92 -19.89
N GLY A 182 -14.58 -6.84 -19.12
CA GLY A 182 -13.76 -6.56 -17.96
C GLY A 182 -14.03 -7.51 -16.78
N GLY A 183 -13.26 -7.34 -15.72
CA GLY A 183 -13.36 -8.13 -14.50
C GLY A 183 -12.50 -7.57 -13.37
N ILE A 184 -12.25 -8.38 -12.36
CA ILE A 184 -11.46 -8.01 -11.19
C ILE A 184 -10.03 -7.68 -11.61
N TYR A 185 -9.52 -6.58 -11.05
CA TYR A 185 -8.17 -6.10 -11.21
C TYR A 185 -7.45 -6.09 -9.86
N THR A 186 -6.22 -6.56 -9.84
CA THR A 186 -5.32 -6.45 -8.68
C THR A 186 -3.94 -6.03 -9.14
N GLY A 187 -3.24 -5.23 -8.34
CA GLY A 187 -1.88 -4.80 -8.61
C GLY A 187 -1.03 -4.81 -7.36
N VAL A 188 0.27 -5.07 -7.54
CA VAL A 188 1.30 -4.99 -6.50
C VAL A 188 2.48 -4.24 -7.07
N ASP A 189 2.96 -3.25 -6.32
CA ASP A 189 4.13 -2.44 -6.63
C ASP A 189 5.16 -2.63 -5.51
N VAL A 190 6.42 -2.86 -5.85
CA VAL A 190 7.53 -2.91 -4.89
C VAL A 190 8.70 -2.13 -5.46
N GLY A 191 9.24 -1.19 -4.71
CA GLY A 191 10.31 -0.36 -5.22
C GLY A 191 10.82 0.66 -4.22
N TRP A 192 11.20 1.80 -4.75
CA TRP A 192 11.84 2.87 -4.00
C TRP A 192 11.12 4.19 -4.20
N LYS A 193 10.90 4.91 -3.09
CA LYS A 193 10.30 6.25 -3.07
C LYS A 193 11.36 7.28 -2.66
N TYR A 194 11.41 8.38 -3.38
CA TYR A 194 12.20 9.56 -3.07
C TYR A 194 11.32 10.76 -2.77
N CYS A 195 11.43 11.33 -1.58
CA CYS A 195 10.67 12.50 -1.15
C CYS A 195 11.49 13.76 -1.39
N PHE A 196 11.01 14.63 -2.30
CA PHE A 196 11.61 15.95 -2.54
C PHE A 196 11.22 16.95 -1.46
N SER A 197 10.00 16.82 -0.94
CA SER A 197 9.44 17.64 0.12
C SER A 197 8.41 16.83 0.91
N ASP A 198 7.84 17.44 1.95
CA ASP A 198 6.74 16.82 2.72
C ASP A 198 5.46 16.61 1.90
N LYS A 199 5.38 17.23 0.71
CA LYS A 199 4.20 17.18 -0.16
C LYS A 199 4.44 16.46 -1.48
N ALA A 200 5.69 16.29 -1.90
CA ALA A 200 6.00 15.75 -3.22
C ALA A 200 7.02 14.61 -3.15
N SER A 201 6.73 13.55 -3.86
CA SER A 201 7.63 12.39 -3.95
C SER A 201 7.52 11.71 -5.32
N LEU A 202 8.60 11.02 -5.69
CA LEU A 202 8.69 10.17 -6.87
C LEU A 202 8.95 8.73 -6.42
N SER A 203 8.36 7.76 -7.08
CA SER A 203 8.61 6.34 -6.85
C SER A 203 8.98 5.62 -8.14
N VAL A 204 9.88 4.65 -8.04
CA VAL A 204 10.21 3.70 -9.11
C VAL A 204 10.03 2.31 -8.56
N CYS A 205 9.15 1.53 -9.17
CA CYS A 205 8.72 0.23 -8.65
C CYS A 205 8.77 -0.83 -9.75
N ALA A 206 9.09 -2.07 -9.37
CA ALA A 206 8.65 -3.23 -10.11
C ALA A 206 7.14 -3.36 -9.89
N ASN A 207 6.40 -3.66 -10.95
CA ASN A 207 4.94 -3.70 -10.94
C ASN A 207 4.48 -5.06 -11.47
N MET A 208 3.53 -5.65 -10.77
CA MET A 208 2.82 -6.85 -11.20
C MET A 208 1.32 -6.60 -11.08
N GLN A 209 0.59 -6.84 -12.16
CA GLN A 209 -0.85 -6.66 -12.23
C GLN A 209 -1.51 -7.93 -12.73
N TRP A 210 -2.65 -8.23 -12.19
CA TRP A 210 -3.50 -9.33 -12.61
C TRP A 210 -4.89 -8.80 -12.92
N GLN A 211 -5.38 -9.13 -14.14
CA GLN A 211 -6.68 -8.70 -14.64
C GLN A 211 -7.49 -9.92 -15.07
N GLN A 212 -8.63 -10.12 -14.44
CA GLN A 212 -9.63 -11.06 -14.94
C GLN A 212 -10.38 -10.43 -16.12
N LEU A 213 -10.60 -11.19 -17.17
CA LEU A 213 -11.36 -10.75 -18.34
C LEU A 213 -12.05 -11.93 -19.00
N SER A 214 -12.99 -11.65 -19.88
CA SER A 214 -13.55 -12.65 -20.79
C SER A 214 -13.35 -12.17 -22.22
N VAL A 215 -12.72 -13.01 -23.05
CA VAL A 215 -12.48 -12.72 -24.45
C VAL A 215 -13.48 -13.48 -25.32
N ARG A 216 -13.90 -12.86 -26.41
CA ARG A 216 -14.76 -13.51 -27.42
C ARG A 216 -13.92 -14.39 -28.29
N VAL A 217 -14.29 -15.66 -28.39
CA VAL A 217 -13.67 -16.62 -29.27
C VAL A 217 -14.74 -17.02 -30.33
N THR A 218 -14.34 -17.02 -31.59
CA THR A 218 -15.20 -17.44 -32.69
C THR A 218 -14.66 -18.75 -33.24
N GLU A 219 -15.46 -19.80 -33.15
CA GLU A 219 -15.16 -21.13 -33.71
C GLU A 219 -16.05 -21.36 -34.90
N THR A 220 -15.50 -21.96 -35.97
CA THR A 220 -16.25 -22.35 -37.14
C THR A 220 -16.47 -23.85 -37.08
N VAL A 221 -17.72 -24.26 -36.91
CA VAL A 221 -18.15 -25.68 -36.93
C VAL A 221 -19.13 -25.86 -38.08
N ASP A 222 -18.83 -26.80 -38.96
CA ASP A 222 -19.65 -27.13 -40.16
C ASP A 222 -19.97 -25.90 -41.04
N GLY A 223 -19.00 -24.97 -41.19
CA GLY A 223 -19.15 -23.76 -41.97
C GLY A 223 -19.95 -22.63 -41.30
N ASN A 224 -20.46 -22.85 -40.08
CA ASN A 224 -21.15 -21.84 -39.29
C ASN A 224 -20.21 -21.27 -38.22
N ALA A 225 -20.17 -19.93 -38.08
CA ALA A 225 -19.38 -19.23 -37.07
C ALA A 225 -20.16 -19.10 -35.76
N TYR A 226 -19.64 -19.71 -34.68
CA TYR A 226 -20.19 -19.60 -33.34
C TYR A 226 -19.26 -18.74 -32.47
N SER A 227 -19.80 -17.71 -31.88
CA SER A 227 -19.01 -16.84 -30.97
C SER A 227 -19.48 -17.02 -29.54
N HIS A 228 -18.53 -17.25 -28.64
CA HIS A 228 -18.79 -17.33 -27.19
C HIS A 228 -17.70 -16.65 -26.42
N TYR A 229 -17.96 -16.32 -25.14
CA TYR A 229 -16.98 -15.69 -24.25
C TYR A 229 -16.30 -16.76 -23.41
N ILE A 230 -14.96 -16.73 -23.39
CA ILE A 230 -14.14 -17.56 -22.51
C ILE A 230 -13.53 -16.67 -21.44
N GLY A 231 -13.78 -17.02 -20.16
CA GLY A 231 -13.14 -16.36 -19.00
C GLY A 231 -11.67 -16.72 -18.94
N THR A 232 -10.81 -15.72 -18.83
CA THR A 232 -9.35 -15.90 -18.75
C THR A 232 -8.75 -14.86 -17.80
N ASN A 233 -7.45 -14.99 -17.52
CA ASN A 233 -6.71 -14.08 -16.66
C ASN A 233 -5.50 -13.56 -17.44
N MET A 234 -5.25 -12.27 -17.31
CA MET A 234 -4.08 -11.62 -17.88
C MET A 234 -3.12 -11.23 -16.77
N LEU A 235 -1.87 -11.59 -16.93
CA LEU A 235 -0.77 -11.19 -16.05
C LEU A 235 0.07 -10.14 -16.78
N MET A 236 0.35 -9.02 -16.09
CA MET A 236 1.21 -7.95 -16.58
C MET A 236 2.35 -7.75 -15.58
N ILE A 237 3.58 -7.70 -16.06
CA ILE A 237 4.79 -7.52 -15.25
C ILE A 237 5.64 -6.43 -15.90
N GLY A 238 6.10 -5.46 -15.10
CA GLY A 238 6.89 -4.37 -15.66
C GLY A 238 7.45 -3.42 -14.62
N ALA A 239 7.72 -2.20 -15.04
CA ALA A 239 8.17 -1.11 -14.21
C ALA A 239 7.11 -0.01 -14.15
N LYS A 240 7.01 0.64 -12.99
CA LYS A 240 6.09 1.77 -12.74
C LYS A 240 6.88 2.95 -12.19
N ILE A 241 6.59 4.13 -12.72
CA ILE A 241 7.03 5.40 -12.15
C ILE A 241 5.81 6.11 -11.64
N GLY A 242 5.84 6.54 -10.39
CA GLY A 242 4.74 7.25 -9.73
C GLY A 242 5.21 8.56 -9.12
N ALA A 243 4.40 9.59 -9.25
CA ALA A 243 4.57 10.88 -8.58
C ALA A 243 3.40 11.10 -7.62
N GLN A 244 3.68 11.67 -6.46
CA GLN A 244 2.70 11.92 -5.43
C GLN A 244 2.85 13.36 -4.91
N PHE A 245 1.70 14.05 -4.77
CA PHE A 245 1.59 15.46 -4.38
C PHE A 245 0.61 15.65 -3.24
#